data_c75c0ce457dc29a4b44aabc1e02e1cf9
#
_entry.id   c75c0ce457dc29a4b44aabc1e02e1cf9
#
_cell.length_a   1.000
_cell.length_b   1.000
_cell.length_c   1.000
_cell.angle_alpha   90.00
_cell.angle_beta   90.00
_cell.angle_gamma   90.00
#
_symmetry.space_group_name_H-M   'P 1'
#
loop_
_entity.id
_entity.type
_entity.pdbx_description
1 polymer ?
#
loop_
_entity_poly.entity_id
_entity_poly.type
_entity_poly.pdbx_seq_one_letter_code
_entity_poly.pdbx_strand_id
1 'polypeptide(L)'
;VPSVGEHSFVNREYNSKRSRILLIIAGVILVLITASGLLFYNLKVADFKITSVKAKDYKYYYVMITENMDSPFWQNVYSSAKTTAAEDGAYVELLGSNLSADYSLSDLMRIAIASNVDGIIMEPNGDTDISALINEASDKGIPVITVSEDEPQSARKGFVGVNSYSLGQKYASEVVKSMNKDTRNILVLTNMKEGKAEENAVFTEIKERVIASSVSTQGINVSAININSQKDFDSEEKIRDIILNSETLPDILVCLDATDTECAYQAVREYNLVGEVTIIGYYSTETILTAINKNIIESTFAVDDKEMGEYSVDALTEYLQTGHANDIKGVDITIINKANVAAYLVPEETTQAE
;
A
#
# COMPACT_ATOMS: atom_id res chain seq x y z
N VAL A 1 -30.06 -82.96 50.71
CA VAL A 1 -29.16 -81.84 50.47
C VAL A 1 -29.27 -81.49 49.01
N PRO A 2 -29.84 -80.34 48.57
CA PRO A 2 -29.92 -79.98 47.18
C PRO A 2 -28.68 -79.20 46.75
N SER A 3 -28.23 -79.44 45.49
CA SER A 3 -27.03 -78.95 44.84
C SER A 3 -27.05 -77.40 44.57
N VAL A 4 -26.07 -76.74 45.06
CA VAL A 4 -25.82 -75.29 44.90
C VAL A 4 -25.12 -74.98 43.53
N GLY A 5 -25.23 -75.86 42.53
CA GLY A 5 -24.45 -75.74 41.31
C GLY A 5 -25.14 -75.14 40.06
N GLU A 6 -26.46 -75.14 39.99
CA GLU A 6 -27.14 -74.76 38.71
C GLU A 6 -27.48 -73.28 38.54
N HIS A 7 -27.62 -72.51 39.61
CA HIS A 7 -27.98 -71.09 39.49
C HIS A 7 -26.81 -70.17 39.08
N SER A 8 -25.57 -70.59 39.22
CA SER A 8 -24.39 -69.76 38.85
C SER A 8 -24.07 -69.78 37.35
N PHE A 9 -24.35 -70.86 36.64
CA PHE A 9 -24.07 -70.99 35.20
C PHE A 9 -25.09 -70.23 34.33
N VAL A 10 -26.36 -70.23 34.70
CA VAL A 10 -27.45 -69.54 33.96
C VAL A 10 -27.26 -68.00 34.02
N ASN A 11 -26.84 -67.48 35.19
CA ASN A 11 -26.56 -66.03 35.32
C ASN A 11 -25.30 -65.57 34.57
N ARG A 12 -24.30 -66.42 34.42
CA ARG A 12 -23.07 -66.09 33.63
C ARG A 12 -23.34 -66.06 32.13
N GLU A 13 -24.16 -66.98 31.64
CA GLU A 13 -24.51 -67.04 30.19
C GLU A 13 -25.47 -65.90 29.81
N TYR A 14 -26.44 -65.53 30.67
CA TYR A 14 -27.36 -64.42 30.49
C TYR A 14 -26.61 -63.06 30.51
N ASN A 15 -25.66 -62.85 31.40
CA ASN A 15 -24.83 -61.66 31.44
C ASN A 15 -23.86 -61.58 30.22
N SER A 16 -23.37 -62.69 29.72
CA SER A 16 -22.53 -62.75 28.48
C SER A 16 -23.35 -62.38 27.24
N LYS A 17 -24.58 -62.85 27.11
CA LYS A 17 -25.49 -62.50 25.99
C LYS A 17 -25.87 -61.03 26.05
N ARG A 18 -26.20 -60.46 27.22
CA ARG A 18 -26.47 -59.04 27.43
C ARG A 18 -25.26 -58.17 27.09
N SER A 19 -24.07 -58.52 27.50
CA SER A 19 -22.86 -57.80 27.20
C SER A 19 -22.55 -57.80 25.68
N ARG A 20 -22.79 -58.90 24.98
CA ARG A 20 -22.62 -58.98 23.51
C ARG A 20 -23.65 -58.11 22.79
N ILE A 21 -24.92 -58.12 23.26
CA ILE A 21 -25.97 -57.27 22.69
C ILE A 21 -25.66 -55.78 22.91
N LEU A 22 -25.17 -55.40 24.11
CA LEU A 22 -24.75 -54.02 24.39
C LEU A 22 -23.57 -53.56 23.51
N LEU A 23 -22.59 -54.45 23.26
CA LEU A 23 -21.49 -54.17 22.36
C LEU A 23 -21.92 -54.00 20.91
N ILE A 24 -22.89 -54.80 20.46
CA ILE A 24 -23.45 -54.66 19.09
C ILE A 24 -24.24 -53.35 18.99
N ILE A 25 -25.05 -53.00 20.00
CA ILE A 25 -25.78 -51.73 20.03
C ILE A 25 -24.83 -50.54 20.04
N ALA A 26 -23.78 -50.60 20.87
CA ALA A 26 -22.72 -49.55 20.89
C ALA A 26 -22.00 -49.40 19.54
N GLY A 27 -21.70 -50.53 18.87
CA GLY A 27 -21.12 -50.53 17.53
C GLY A 27 -22.04 -49.91 16.47
N VAL A 28 -23.37 -50.25 16.52
CA VAL A 28 -24.33 -49.64 15.61
C VAL A 28 -24.49 -48.13 15.86
N ILE A 29 -24.53 -47.70 17.11
CA ILE A 29 -24.59 -46.28 17.47
C ILE A 29 -23.35 -45.55 16.96
N LEU A 30 -22.16 -46.10 17.12
CA LEU A 30 -20.90 -45.52 16.62
C LEU A 30 -20.94 -45.36 15.09
N VAL A 31 -21.42 -46.39 14.36
CA VAL A 31 -21.57 -46.32 12.90
C VAL A 31 -22.61 -45.28 12.49
N LEU A 32 -23.68 -45.13 13.20
CA LEU A 32 -24.70 -44.12 12.93
C LEU A 32 -24.20 -42.70 13.20
N ILE A 33 -23.40 -42.50 14.26
CA ILE A 33 -22.77 -41.21 14.56
C ILE A 33 -21.74 -40.83 13.47
N THR A 34 -20.89 -41.77 13.06
CA THR A 34 -19.94 -41.53 12.00
C THR A 34 -20.59 -41.30 10.65
N ALA A 35 -21.61 -42.05 10.29
CA ALA A 35 -22.39 -41.86 9.07
C ALA A 35 -23.11 -40.50 9.07
N SER A 36 -23.76 -40.11 10.18
CA SER A 36 -24.41 -38.80 10.31
C SER A 36 -23.39 -37.65 10.26
N GLY A 37 -22.23 -37.81 10.88
CA GLY A 37 -21.14 -36.86 10.79
C GLY A 37 -20.60 -36.66 9.35
N LEU A 38 -20.40 -37.75 8.61
CA LEU A 38 -20.07 -37.72 7.20
C LEU A 38 -21.14 -37.11 6.32
N LEU A 39 -22.43 -37.42 6.61
CA LEU A 39 -23.54 -36.82 5.90
C LEU A 39 -23.64 -35.31 6.15
N PHE A 40 -23.48 -34.89 7.41
CA PHE A 40 -23.47 -33.48 7.80
C PHE A 40 -22.27 -32.76 7.17
N TYR A 41 -21.09 -33.38 7.16
CA TYR A 41 -19.91 -32.85 6.49
C TYR A 41 -20.16 -32.70 4.98
N ASN A 42 -20.69 -33.72 4.31
CA ASN A 42 -21.02 -33.65 2.90
C ASN A 42 -22.13 -32.63 2.59
N LEU A 43 -23.10 -32.44 3.43
CA LEU A 43 -24.13 -31.39 3.30
C LEU A 43 -23.53 -29.99 3.50
N LYS A 44 -22.65 -29.82 4.49
CA LYS A 44 -21.90 -28.55 4.69
C LYS A 44 -20.96 -28.26 3.54
N VAL A 45 -20.25 -29.25 3.00
CA VAL A 45 -19.38 -29.10 1.82
C VAL A 45 -20.19 -28.90 0.54
N ALA A 46 -21.40 -29.47 0.45
CA ALA A 46 -22.31 -29.23 -0.67
C ALA A 46 -23.02 -27.86 -0.60
N ASP A 47 -23.25 -27.30 0.61
CA ASP A 47 -23.69 -25.91 0.79
C ASP A 47 -22.54 -24.91 0.53
N PHE A 48 -21.27 -25.29 0.69
CA PHE A 48 -20.17 -24.71 -0.02
C PHE A 48 -20.20 -25.19 -1.49
N LYS A 49 -21.31 -25.01 -2.17
CA LYS A 49 -21.23 -24.73 -3.58
C LYS A 49 -20.37 -23.47 -3.67
N ILE A 50 -19.07 -23.69 -3.87
CA ILE A 50 -18.31 -22.88 -4.77
C ILE A 50 -19.26 -22.74 -5.96
N THR A 51 -20.00 -21.63 -6.01
CA THR A 51 -20.47 -21.13 -7.28
C THR A 51 -19.21 -21.23 -8.09
N SER A 52 -19.13 -22.14 -9.03
CA SER A 52 -18.06 -22.17 -9.98
C SER A 52 -18.25 -20.85 -10.72
N VAL A 53 -17.68 -19.79 -10.13
CA VAL A 53 -17.20 -18.69 -10.92
C VAL A 53 -16.37 -19.46 -11.93
N LYS A 54 -16.87 -19.54 -13.19
CA LYS A 54 -16.08 -20.06 -14.31
C LYS A 54 -14.72 -19.46 -14.06
N ALA A 55 -13.72 -20.32 -13.77
CA ALA A 55 -12.36 -19.86 -13.61
C ALA A 55 -12.12 -19.05 -14.89
N LYS A 56 -12.01 -17.73 -14.74
CA LYS A 56 -11.74 -16.88 -15.89
C LYS A 56 -10.35 -17.33 -16.25
N ASP A 57 -10.18 -17.97 -17.41
CA ASP A 57 -8.88 -18.39 -17.90
C ASP A 57 -8.10 -17.09 -18.17
N TYR A 58 -7.31 -16.68 -17.18
CA TYR A 58 -6.40 -15.56 -17.35
C TYR A 58 -5.19 -16.04 -18.14
N LYS A 59 -4.78 -15.21 -19.10
CA LYS A 59 -3.58 -15.44 -19.90
C LYS A 59 -2.30 -15.23 -19.11
N TYR A 60 -2.35 -14.26 -18.18
CA TYR A 60 -1.21 -13.88 -17.34
C TYR A 60 -1.65 -13.71 -15.89
N TYR A 61 -0.74 -14.03 -14.98
CA TYR A 61 -0.90 -13.81 -13.54
C TYR A 61 0.21 -12.88 -13.03
N TYR A 62 -0.18 -11.68 -12.63
CA TYR A 62 0.70 -10.66 -12.05
C TYR A 62 0.49 -10.55 -10.55
N VAL A 63 1.53 -10.11 -9.85
CA VAL A 63 1.43 -9.72 -8.45
C VAL A 63 1.86 -8.28 -8.28
N MET A 64 1.18 -7.57 -7.38
CA MET A 64 1.57 -6.25 -6.90
C MET A 64 2.10 -6.38 -5.47
N ILE A 65 3.24 -5.75 -5.18
CA ILE A 65 3.94 -5.79 -3.90
C ILE A 65 4.23 -4.36 -3.44
N THR A 66 3.75 -3.99 -2.26
CA THR A 66 3.99 -2.71 -1.59
C THR A 66 4.04 -2.89 -0.08
N GLU A 67 4.71 -2.01 0.66
CA GLU A 67 4.71 -2.03 2.13
C GLU A 67 3.38 -1.55 2.73
N ASN A 68 2.72 -0.59 2.10
CA ASN A 68 1.54 0.09 2.61
C ASN A 68 0.25 -0.35 1.89
N MET A 69 0.00 -1.66 1.89
CA MET A 69 -1.15 -2.26 1.17
C MET A 69 -2.50 -1.63 1.55
N ASP A 70 -2.66 -1.18 2.79
CA ASP A 70 -3.92 -0.63 3.32
C ASP A 70 -4.08 0.87 3.06
N SER A 71 -3.05 1.55 2.55
CA SER A 71 -3.17 2.97 2.24
C SER A 71 -4.15 3.23 1.10
N PRO A 72 -4.96 4.30 1.15
CA PRO A 72 -5.89 4.66 0.08
C PRO A 72 -5.21 4.78 -1.29
N PHE A 73 -3.99 5.31 -1.32
CA PHE A 73 -3.19 5.41 -2.54
C PHE A 73 -2.95 4.05 -3.19
N TRP A 74 -2.39 3.09 -2.44
CA TRP A 74 -2.08 1.76 -2.97
C TRP A 74 -3.33 0.94 -3.29
N GLN A 75 -4.43 1.14 -2.55
CA GLN A 75 -5.72 0.53 -2.88
C GLN A 75 -6.27 1.04 -4.22
N ASN A 76 -6.12 2.34 -4.52
CA ASN A 76 -6.52 2.91 -5.80
C ASN A 76 -5.62 2.42 -6.94
N VAL A 77 -4.29 2.43 -6.76
CA VAL A 77 -3.33 1.87 -7.72
C VAL A 77 -3.67 0.41 -8.04
N TYR A 78 -3.90 -0.41 -7.00
CA TYR A 78 -4.29 -1.81 -7.18
C TYR A 78 -5.64 -1.98 -7.89
N SER A 79 -6.63 -1.17 -7.53
CA SER A 79 -7.96 -1.21 -8.17
C SER A 79 -7.88 -0.90 -9.66
N SER A 80 -7.09 0.11 -10.03
CA SER A 80 -6.83 0.47 -11.43
C SER A 80 -6.07 -0.65 -12.16
N ALA A 81 -4.97 -1.13 -11.57
CA ALA A 81 -4.19 -2.24 -12.13
C ALA A 81 -5.05 -3.49 -12.37
N LYS A 82 -5.94 -3.84 -11.41
CA LYS A 82 -6.86 -4.96 -11.55
C LYS A 82 -7.86 -4.78 -12.68
N THR A 83 -8.34 -3.55 -12.90
CA THR A 83 -9.29 -3.25 -13.97
C THR A 83 -8.60 -3.39 -15.32
N THR A 84 -7.46 -2.76 -15.51
CA THR A 84 -6.67 -2.81 -16.74
C THR A 84 -6.23 -4.24 -17.07
N ALA A 85 -5.73 -4.98 -16.08
CA ALA A 85 -5.36 -6.38 -16.27
C ALA A 85 -6.54 -7.25 -16.74
N ALA A 86 -7.75 -7.00 -16.20
CA ALA A 86 -8.93 -7.75 -16.60
C ALA A 86 -9.33 -7.51 -18.07
N GLU A 87 -9.07 -6.32 -18.61
CA GLU A 87 -9.26 -5.97 -20.03
C GLU A 87 -8.27 -6.70 -20.92
N ASP A 88 -7.03 -6.86 -20.46
CA ASP A 88 -5.94 -7.56 -21.15
C ASP A 88 -5.97 -9.10 -20.97
N GLY A 89 -6.96 -9.62 -20.24
CA GLY A 89 -7.06 -11.05 -19.94
C GLY A 89 -6.02 -11.51 -18.91
N ALA A 90 -5.49 -10.61 -18.09
CA ALA A 90 -4.60 -10.90 -16.98
C ALA A 90 -5.33 -10.79 -15.64
N TYR A 91 -4.71 -11.32 -14.60
CA TYR A 91 -5.15 -11.18 -13.20
C TYR A 91 -4.02 -10.57 -12.38
N VAL A 92 -4.35 -9.58 -11.56
CA VAL A 92 -3.41 -8.98 -10.59
C VAL A 92 -3.85 -9.35 -9.18
N GLU A 93 -2.92 -9.85 -8.37
CA GLU A 93 -3.09 -10.06 -6.93
C GLU A 93 -2.26 -9.05 -6.15
N LEU A 94 -2.86 -8.43 -5.14
CA LEU A 94 -2.10 -7.68 -4.13
C LEU A 94 -1.51 -8.70 -3.14
N LEU A 95 -0.25 -9.05 -3.38
CA LEU A 95 0.41 -10.13 -2.66
C LEU A 95 0.68 -9.72 -1.21
N GLY A 96 0.28 -10.54 -0.27
CA GLY A 96 0.37 -10.26 1.15
C GLY A 96 -0.97 -9.89 1.80
N SER A 97 -1.92 -9.32 1.05
CA SER A 97 -3.21 -8.84 1.59
C SER A 97 -4.05 -9.93 2.29
N ASN A 98 -3.88 -11.19 1.90
CA ASN A 98 -4.61 -12.33 2.45
C ASN A 98 -3.74 -13.23 3.34
N LEU A 99 -2.50 -12.84 3.63
CA LEU A 99 -1.60 -13.62 4.47
C LEU A 99 -1.84 -13.28 5.95
N SER A 100 -1.70 -14.30 6.80
CA SER A 100 -1.99 -14.18 8.25
C SER A 100 -0.84 -13.58 9.07
N ALA A 101 0.27 -13.24 8.45
CA ALA A 101 1.44 -12.66 9.08
C ALA A 101 1.99 -11.52 8.22
N ASP A 102 2.65 -10.56 8.85
CA ASP A 102 3.35 -9.49 8.16
C ASP A 102 4.63 -10.05 7.53
N TYR A 103 4.75 -9.87 6.22
CA TYR A 103 5.91 -10.24 5.43
C TYR A 103 6.65 -8.99 4.96
N SER A 104 7.98 -9.05 4.96
CA SER A 104 8.80 -8.00 4.37
C SER A 104 8.65 -7.99 2.84
N LEU A 105 8.96 -6.86 2.17
CA LEU A 105 8.99 -6.81 0.70
C LEU A 105 9.88 -7.90 0.10
N SER A 106 11.04 -8.17 0.73
CA SER A 106 11.94 -9.23 0.32
C SER A 106 11.31 -10.62 0.41
N ASP A 107 10.50 -10.89 1.45
CA ASP A 107 9.81 -12.17 1.56
C ASP A 107 8.70 -12.29 0.52
N LEU A 108 7.93 -11.23 0.28
CA LEU A 108 6.91 -11.20 -0.77
C LEU A 108 7.53 -11.41 -2.16
N MET A 109 8.68 -10.77 -2.44
CA MET A 109 9.41 -11.00 -3.68
C MET A 109 9.85 -12.46 -3.84
N ARG A 110 10.38 -13.09 -2.78
CA ARG A 110 10.75 -14.52 -2.79
C ARG A 110 9.53 -15.42 -3.03
N ILE A 111 8.38 -15.09 -2.44
CA ILE A 111 7.11 -15.82 -2.66
C ILE A 111 6.68 -15.68 -4.12
N ALA A 112 6.68 -14.47 -4.69
CA ALA A 112 6.34 -14.22 -6.08
C ALA A 112 7.24 -15.00 -7.05
N ILE A 113 8.55 -14.94 -6.83
CA ILE A 113 9.55 -15.67 -7.64
C ILE A 113 9.34 -17.20 -7.54
N ALA A 114 9.10 -17.72 -6.32
CA ALA A 114 8.87 -19.15 -6.12
C ALA A 114 7.54 -19.63 -6.72
N SER A 115 6.55 -18.74 -6.81
CA SER A 115 5.24 -19.04 -7.40
C SER A 115 5.24 -18.99 -8.93
N ASN A 116 6.36 -18.62 -9.58
CA ASN A 116 6.50 -18.46 -11.02
C ASN A 116 5.37 -17.62 -11.63
N VAL A 117 5.12 -16.43 -11.05
CA VAL A 117 4.17 -15.47 -11.62
C VAL A 117 4.66 -14.98 -12.98
N ASP A 118 3.76 -14.50 -13.83
CA ASP A 118 4.13 -14.01 -15.17
C ASP A 118 4.73 -12.59 -15.13
N GLY A 119 4.50 -11.83 -14.04
CA GLY A 119 5.07 -10.49 -13.88
C GLY A 119 4.87 -9.94 -12.46
N ILE A 120 5.75 -9.01 -12.09
CA ILE A 120 5.74 -8.37 -10.77
C ILE A 120 5.67 -6.85 -10.93
N ILE A 121 4.73 -6.22 -10.26
CA ILE A 121 4.66 -4.77 -10.03
C ILE A 121 5.09 -4.54 -8.59
N MET A 122 6.13 -3.76 -8.34
CA MET A 122 6.59 -3.57 -6.97
C MET A 122 7.03 -2.14 -6.67
N GLU A 123 6.76 -1.71 -5.43
CA GLU A 123 7.35 -0.53 -4.84
C GLU A 123 8.64 -0.91 -4.13
N PRO A 124 9.82 -0.53 -4.65
CA PRO A 124 11.07 -0.74 -3.94
C PRO A 124 11.11 0.12 -2.68
N ASN A 125 11.74 -0.41 -1.65
CA ASN A 125 11.85 0.32 -0.39
C ASN A 125 13.30 0.75 -0.07
N GLY A 126 14.23 0.59 -1.01
CA GLY A 126 15.65 0.89 -0.83
C GLY A 126 16.42 -0.13 0.02
N ASP A 127 15.81 -1.26 0.39
CA ASP A 127 16.54 -2.33 1.07
C ASP A 127 17.57 -2.96 0.13
N THR A 128 18.74 -3.26 0.65
CA THR A 128 19.91 -3.67 -0.15
C THR A 128 19.74 -4.98 -0.92
N ASP A 129 18.79 -5.83 -0.54
CA ASP A 129 18.52 -7.10 -1.21
C ASP A 129 17.44 -7.01 -2.31
N ILE A 130 16.68 -5.91 -2.38
CA ILE A 130 15.62 -5.75 -3.38
C ILE A 130 16.18 -5.77 -4.80
N SER A 131 17.24 -5.03 -5.09
CA SER A 131 17.90 -5.07 -6.41
C SER A 131 18.34 -6.50 -6.80
N ALA A 132 18.87 -7.27 -5.84
CA ALA A 132 19.29 -8.65 -6.09
C ALA A 132 18.08 -9.56 -6.38
N LEU A 133 16.95 -9.37 -5.69
CA LEU A 133 15.72 -10.12 -5.93
C LEU A 133 15.06 -9.76 -7.27
N ILE A 134 15.10 -8.49 -7.68
CA ILE A 134 14.67 -8.09 -9.03
C ILE A 134 15.53 -8.77 -10.10
N ASN A 135 16.85 -8.85 -9.90
CA ASN A 135 17.75 -9.55 -10.81
C ASN A 135 17.44 -11.06 -10.86
N GLU A 136 17.20 -11.69 -9.69
CA GLU A 136 16.80 -13.10 -9.62
C GLU A 136 15.48 -13.37 -10.36
N ALA A 137 14.48 -12.50 -10.21
CA ALA A 137 13.21 -12.60 -10.96
C ALA A 137 13.47 -12.52 -12.47
N SER A 138 14.26 -11.54 -12.91
CA SER A 138 14.62 -11.35 -14.31
C SER A 138 15.37 -12.56 -14.89
N ASP A 139 16.30 -13.15 -14.14
CA ASP A 139 17.05 -14.36 -14.56
C ASP A 139 16.14 -15.58 -14.73
N LYS A 140 15.02 -15.61 -13.98
CA LYS A 140 13.97 -16.64 -14.14
C LYS A 140 12.93 -16.30 -15.20
N GLY A 141 13.10 -15.20 -15.93
CA GLY A 141 12.20 -14.76 -16.98
C GLY A 141 10.93 -14.05 -16.46
N ILE A 142 10.91 -13.65 -15.20
CA ILE A 142 9.79 -12.91 -14.59
C ILE A 142 10.11 -11.41 -14.70
N PRO A 143 9.42 -10.63 -15.55
CA PRO A 143 9.63 -9.19 -15.64
C PRO A 143 9.15 -8.48 -14.38
N VAL A 144 9.91 -7.48 -13.96
CA VAL A 144 9.58 -6.60 -12.84
C VAL A 144 9.42 -5.17 -13.33
N ILE A 145 8.29 -4.54 -13.01
CA ILE A 145 8.07 -3.10 -13.15
C ILE A 145 8.11 -2.49 -11.76
N THR A 146 9.00 -1.52 -11.58
CA THR A 146 9.04 -0.73 -10.34
C THR A 146 8.03 0.42 -10.42
N VAL A 147 7.41 0.76 -9.28
CA VAL A 147 6.38 1.81 -9.19
C VAL A 147 6.67 2.73 -8.01
N SER A 148 6.32 4.01 -8.15
CA SER A 148 6.52 5.08 -7.17
C SER A 148 8.01 5.37 -6.89
N GLU A 149 8.75 4.39 -6.41
CA GLU A 149 10.20 4.41 -6.22
C GLU A 149 10.88 3.52 -7.27
N ASP A 150 12.12 3.84 -7.62
CA ASP A 150 12.87 3.15 -8.69
C ASP A 150 14.12 2.45 -8.17
N GLU A 151 14.46 1.35 -8.87
CA GLU A 151 15.71 0.60 -8.69
C GLU A 151 16.49 0.54 -10.02
N PRO A 152 17.05 1.68 -10.48
CA PRO A 152 17.62 1.79 -11.83
C PRO A 152 18.88 0.94 -12.03
N GLN A 153 19.53 0.47 -10.97
CA GLN A 153 20.70 -0.41 -11.03
C GLN A 153 20.32 -1.89 -11.12
N SER A 154 19.03 -2.23 -11.02
CA SER A 154 18.53 -3.59 -11.13
C SER A 154 18.17 -3.95 -12.57
N ALA A 155 17.83 -5.23 -12.79
CA ALA A 155 17.36 -5.76 -14.08
C ALA A 155 15.84 -5.53 -14.30
N ARG A 156 15.24 -4.53 -13.66
CA ARG A 156 13.83 -4.15 -13.89
C ARG A 156 13.57 -3.89 -15.38
N LYS A 157 12.34 -4.04 -15.82
CA LYS A 157 11.98 -3.85 -17.23
C LYS A 157 11.38 -2.48 -17.53
N GLY A 158 10.95 -1.76 -16.50
CA GLY A 158 10.43 -0.40 -16.58
C GLY A 158 10.16 0.16 -15.21
N PHE A 159 10.03 1.49 -15.14
CA PHE A 159 9.62 2.24 -13.98
C PHE A 159 8.38 3.08 -14.31
N VAL A 160 7.39 3.02 -13.44
CA VAL A 160 6.16 3.84 -13.53
C VAL A 160 6.07 4.72 -12.29
N GLY A 161 6.14 6.02 -12.48
CA GLY A 161 6.12 6.91 -11.34
C GLY A 161 6.36 8.36 -11.73
N VAL A 162 6.56 9.18 -10.71
CA VAL A 162 6.80 10.61 -10.89
C VAL A 162 8.29 10.85 -11.08
N ASN A 163 8.62 11.64 -12.10
CA ASN A 163 9.99 12.10 -12.25
C ASN A 163 10.33 13.10 -11.14
N SER A 164 11.25 12.73 -10.23
CA SER A 164 11.62 13.51 -9.06
C SER A 164 12.12 14.92 -9.39
N TYR A 165 12.80 15.09 -10.52
CA TYR A 165 13.24 16.41 -11.01
C TYR A 165 12.03 17.28 -11.38
N SER A 166 11.08 16.73 -12.16
CA SER A 166 9.86 17.45 -12.53
C SER A 166 9.00 17.79 -11.31
N LEU A 167 8.88 16.85 -10.36
CA LEU A 167 8.20 17.07 -9.09
C LEU A 167 8.88 18.20 -8.31
N GLY A 168 10.20 18.15 -8.18
CA GLY A 168 11.00 19.17 -7.52
C GLY A 168 10.79 20.57 -8.12
N GLN A 169 10.76 20.69 -9.44
CA GLN A 169 10.49 21.95 -10.12
C GLN A 169 9.09 22.49 -9.81
N LYS A 170 8.09 21.61 -9.77
CA LYS A 170 6.71 21.99 -9.41
C LYS A 170 6.63 22.45 -7.96
N TYR A 171 7.20 21.70 -7.01
CA TYR A 171 7.29 22.13 -5.61
C TYR A 171 8.02 23.46 -5.46
N ALA A 172 9.19 23.59 -6.08
CA ALA A 172 9.97 24.82 -6.04
C ALA A 172 9.17 26.03 -6.55
N SER A 173 8.38 25.85 -7.61
CA SER A 173 7.49 26.89 -8.13
C SER A 173 6.40 27.31 -7.12
N GLU A 174 5.75 26.34 -6.45
CA GLU A 174 4.73 26.65 -5.43
C GLU A 174 5.35 27.27 -4.18
N VAL A 175 6.53 26.80 -3.73
CA VAL A 175 7.26 27.42 -2.62
C VAL A 175 7.57 28.88 -2.93
N VAL A 176 8.16 29.17 -4.10
CA VAL A 176 8.48 30.55 -4.50
C VAL A 176 7.23 31.44 -4.59
N LYS A 177 6.13 30.89 -5.09
CA LYS A 177 4.84 31.60 -5.17
C LYS A 177 4.24 31.89 -3.79
N SER A 178 4.46 31.01 -2.81
CA SER A 178 3.97 31.18 -1.43
C SER A 178 4.89 32.07 -0.59
N MET A 179 6.11 32.37 -1.05
CA MET A 179 7.03 33.27 -0.34
C MET A 179 6.54 34.71 -0.33
N ASN A 180 6.78 35.38 0.76
CA ASN A 180 6.55 36.81 0.92
C ASN A 180 7.82 37.51 1.50
N LYS A 181 7.73 38.83 1.72
CA LYS A 181 8.87 39.64 2.24
C LYS A 181 9.35 39.21 3.64
N ASP A 182 8.51 38.53 4.39
CA ASP A 182 8.76 38.14 5.78
C ASP A 182 9.23 36.69 5.89
N THR A 183 9.16 35.90 4.80
CA THR A 183 9.65 34.51 4.75
C THR A 183 11.14 34.43 5.04
N ARG A 184 11.54 33.61 6.01
CA ARG A 184 12.93 33.38 6.44
C ARG A 184 13.31 31.91 6.49
N ASN A 185 12.38 31.04 6.91
CA ASN A 185 12.64 29.64 7.16
C ASN A 185 11.73 28.75 6.31
N ILE A 186 12.32 27.96 5.43
CA ILE A 186 11.65 26.95 4.63
C ILE A 186 12.18 25.60 5.08
N LEU A 187 11.30 24.74 5.56
CA LEU A 187 11.64 23.39 6.00
C LEU A 187 10.99 22.37 5.10
N VAL A 188 11.78 21.42 4.56
CA VAL A 188 11.31 20.31 3.76
C VAL A 188 11.40 19.03 4.57
N LEU A 189 10.28 18.34 4.72
CA LEU A 189 10.20 17.02 5.33
C LEU A 189 10.42 15.97 4.25
N THR A 190 11.47 15.18 4.40
CA THR A 190 11.83 14.11 3.46
C THR A 190 11.68 12.76 4.14
N ASN A 191 11.44 11.71 3.35
CA ASN A 191 11.23 10.36 3.84
C ASN A 191 12.29 9.40 3.26
N MET A 192 13.58 9.74 3.48
CA MET A 192 14.70 8.93 2.99
C MET A 192 15.08 7.88 4.03
N LYS A 193 15.18 6.63 3.62
CA LYS A 193 15.65 5.51 4.49
C LYS A 193 17.13 5.61 4.77
N GLU A 194 17.92 5.95 3.76
CA GLU A 194 19.37 6.10 3.85
C GLU A 194 19.80 7.46 3.28
N GLY A 195 20.92 7.96 3.75
CA GLY A 195 21.45 9.23 3.32
C GLY A 195 20.99 10.41 4.18
N LYS A 196 21.36 11.60 3.74
CA LYS A 196 20.99 12.85 4.39
C LYS A 196 19.75 13.44 3.72
N ALA A 197 18.90 14.07 4.49
CA ALA A 197 17.70 14.75 3.98
C ALA A 197 18.03 15.72 2.82
N GLU A 198 19.19 16.35 2.88
CA GLU A 198 19.68 17.31 1.87
C GLU A 198 20.10 16.65 0.54
N GLU A 199 20.17 15.33 0.47
CA GLU A 199 20.46 14.57 -0.76
C GLU A 199 19.19 14.27 -1.56
N ASN A 200 18.01 14.58 -1.01
CA ASN A 200 16.74 14.42 -1.70
C ASN A 200 16.67 15.33 -2.94
N ALA A 201 16.30 14.75 -4.10
CA ALA A 201 16.27 15.47 -5.37
C ALA A 201 15.24 16.61 -5.37
N VAL A 202 14.06 16.41 -4.75
CA VAL A 202 13.02 17.45 -4.64
C VAL A 202 13.50 18.61 -3.77
N PHE A 203 14.16 18.30 -2.65
CA PHE A 203 14.75 19.32 -1.79
C PHE A 203 15.81 20.15 -2.53
N THR A 204 16.67 19.48 -3.30
CA THR A 204 17.72 20.15 -4.08
C THR A 204 17.13 21.16 -5.08
N GLU A 205 16.10 20.76 -5.82
CA GLU A 205 15.38 21.64 -6.76
C GLU A 205 14.73 22.84 -6.03
N ILE A 206 14.07 22.60 -4.89
CA ILE A 206 13.47 23.68 -4.08
C ILE A 206 14.54 24.67 -3.65
N LYS A 207 15.64 24.19 -3.07
CA LYS A 207 16.73 25.03 -2.57
C LYS A 207 17.37 25.85 -3.67
N GLU A 208 17.71 25.24 -4.80
CA GLU A 208 18.31 25.95 -5.95
C GLU A 208 17.35 27.00 -6.51
N ARG A 209 16.08 26.70 -6.65
CA ARG A 209 15.08 27.61 -7.19
C ARG A 209 14.79 28.79 -6.24
N VAL A 210 14.69 28.52 -4.94
CA VAL A 210 14.55 29.57 -3.92
C VAL A 210 15.74 30.51 -3.95
N ILE A 211 16.97 29.98 -4.00
CA ILE A 211 18.19 30.79 -4.10
C ILE A 211 18.23 31.61 -5.40
N ALA A 212 17.81 31.00 -6.51
CA ALA A 212 17.82 31.66 -7.83
C ALA A 212 16.68 32.69 -8.01
N SER A 213 15.54 32.53 -7.31
CA SER A 213 14.36 33.38 -7.47
C SER A 213 14.51 34.79 -6.89
N SER A 214 15.62 35.10 -6.25
CA SER A 214 15.67 36.18 -5.32
C SER A 214 16.18 37.50 -5.86
N VAL A 215 15.31 38.41 -5.84
CA VAL A 215 15.59 39.84 -5.66
C VAL A 215 15.82 40.17 -4.18
N SER A 216 15.56 39.26 -3.24
CA SER A 216 15.61 39.55 -1.79
C SER A 216 15.85 38.31 -0.89
N THR A 217 16.56 37.27 -1.35
CA THR A 217 16.81 36.07 -0.52
C THR A 217 18.02 36.20 0.43
N GLN A 218 18.52 37.38 0.69
CA GLN A 218 19.49 37.54 1.77
C GLN A 218 18.81 37.16 3.10
N GLY A 219 19.20 36.00 3.64
CA GLY A 219 18.75 35.52 4.94
C GLY A 219 17.64 34.48 4.92
N ILE A 220 17.24 33.92 3.75
CA ILE A 220 16.34 32.76 3.74
C ILE A 220 17.15 31.49 4.00
N ASN A 221 16.70 30.76 5.02
CA ASN A 221 17.22 29.44 5.34
C ASN A 221 16.31 28.38 4.69
N VAL A 222 16.88 27.49 3.88
CA VAL A 222 16.21 26.31 3.31
C VAL A 222 16.87 25.07 3.85
N SER A 223 16.17 24.33 4.66
CA SER A 223 16.67 23.13 5.35
C SER A 223 15.77 21.92 5.09
N ALA A 224 16.31 20.73 5.30
CA ALA A 224 15.58 19.50 5.21
C ALA A 224 15.75 18.66 6.47
N ILE A 225 14.70 17.95 6.85
CA ILE A 225 14.71 16.98 7.95
C ILE A 225 14.12 15.67 7.43
N ASN A 226 14.78 14.56 7.75
CA ASN A 226 14.27 13.24 7.41
C ASN A 226 13.29 12.76 8.47
N ILE A 227 12.03 12.59 8.07
CA ILE A 227 10.96 11.98 8.88
C ILE A 227 10.90 10.51 8.46
N ASN A 228 11.38 9.61 9.29
CA ASN A 228 11.26 8.18 8.98
C ASN A 228 9.84 7.72 9.33
N SER A 229 8.91 7.88 8.39
CA SER A 229 7.46 7.66 8.59
C SER A 229 7.04 6.19 8.48
N GLN A 230 7.91 5.22 8.80
CA GLN A 230 7.52 3.81 8.85
C GLN A 230 6.41 3.51 9.90
N LYS A 231 6.11 4.49 10.77
CA LYS A 231 4.98 4.45 11.71
C LYS A 231 4.39 5.84 11.82
N ASP A 232 3.08 5.98 11.66
CA ASP A 232 2.35 7.25 11.77
C ASP A 232 2.68 8.00 13.08
N PHE A 233 2.86 7.26 14.15
CA PHE A 233 3.22 7.84 15.46
C PHE A 233 4.59 8.54 15.47
N ASP A 234 5.57 8.03 14.72
CA ASP A 234 6.91 8.63 14.65
C ASP A 234 6.88 9.96 13.88
N SER A 235 6.06 10.06 12.84
CA SER A 235 5.83 11.30 12.08
C SER A 235 5.14 12.36 12.94
N GLU A 236 4.07 11.98 13.62
CA GLU A 236 3.32 12.90 14.50
C GLU A 236 4.23 13.49 15.60
N GLU A 237 5.01 12.65 16.30
CA GLU A 237 5.91 13.09 17.36
C GLU A 237 6.99 14.06 16.84
N LYS A 238 7.65 13.70 15.73
CA LYS A 238 8.70 14.53 15.13
C LYS A 238 8.16 15.87 14.62
N ILE A 239 7.02 15.87 13.92
CA ILE A 239 6.43 17.09 13.39
C ILE A 239 5.96 17.98 14.54
N ARG A 240 5.37 17.42 15.58
CA ARG A 240 5.03 18.15 16.79
C ARG A 240 6.26 18.77 17.45
N ASP A 241 7.34 18.01 17.56
CA ASP A 241 8.60 18.51 18.14
C ASP A 241 9.21 19.65 17.31
N ILE A 242 9.14 19.57 15.98
CA ILE A 242 9.57 20.64 15.08
C ILE A 242 8.78 21.91 15.35
N ILE A 243 7.47 21.81 15.50
CA ILE A 243 6.58 22.95 15.70
C ILE A 243 6.73 23.53 17.09
N LEU A 244 6.91 22.71 18.13
CA LEU A 244 6.97 23.16 19.51
C LEU A 244 8.35 23.55 20.00
N ASN A 245 9.37 22.79 19.55
CA ASN A 245 10.72 22.89 20.13
C ASN A 245 11.74 23.56 19.19
N SER A 246 11.32 23.92 17.97
CA SER A 246 12.21 24.64 17.06
C SER A 246 12.47 26.04 17.57
N GLU A 247 13.75 26.45 17.65
CA GLU A 247 14.13 27.84 17.97
C GLU A 247 13.53 28.84 16.96
N THR A 248 13.21 28.35 15.75
CA THR A 248 12.56 29.12 14.69
C THR A 248 11.48 28.27 14.03
N LEU A 249 10.23 28.67 14.18
CA LEU A 249 9.10 28.08 13.47
C LEU A 249 9.31 28.23 11.94
N PRO A 250 9.09 27.21 11.11
CA PRO A 250 9.15 27.37 9.66
C PRO A 250 8.00 28.25 9.16
N ASP A 251 8.31 29.22 8.30
CA ASP A 251 7.29 30.00 7.59
C ASP A 251 6.59 29.17 6.50
N ILE A 252 7.37 28.28 5.85
CA ILE A 252 6.86 27.32 4.87
C ILE A 252 7.34 25.93 5.25
N LEU A 253 6.40 25.03 5.43
CA LEU A 253 6.60 23.61 5.69
C LEU A 253 6.21 22.81 4.45
N VAL A 254 7.16 22.14 3.83
CA VAL A 254 6.95 21.29 2.65
C VAL A 254 6.97 19.84 3.08
N CYS A 255 5.88 19.13 2.83
CA CYS A 255 5.72 17.71 3.11
C CYS A 255 5.76 16.93 1.79
N LEU A 256 6.61 15.91 1.71
CA LEU A 256 6.76 15.04 0.52
C LEU A 256 6.04 13.70 0.69
N ASP A 257 5.24 13.56 1.74
CA ASP A 257 4.47 12.37 2.08
C ASP A 257 3.06 12.74 2.58
N ALA A 258 2.08 11.85 2.37
CA ALA A 258 0.69 12.07 2.77
C ALA A 258 0.51 12.13 4.29
N THR A 259 1.13 11.17 5.01
CA THR A 259 1.08 11.10 6.49
C THR A 259 1.70 12.35 7.11
N ASP A 260 2.87 12.77 6.62
CA ASP A 260 3.54 14.00 7.08
C ASP A 260 2.67 15.24 6.83
N THR A 261 1.96 15.29 5.70
CA THR A 261 1.04 16.39 5.36
C THR A 261 -0.13 16.45 6.35
N GLU A 262 -0.73 15.31 6.68
CA GLU A 262 -1.82 15.25 7.65
C GLU A 262 -1.36 15.56 9.07
N CYS A 263 -0.20 15.05 9.48
CA CYS A 263 0.40 15.37 10.79
C CYS A 263 0.73 16.87 10.91
N ALA A 264 1.29 17.47 9.86
CA ALA A 264 1.56 18.90 9.81
C ALA A 264 0.27 19.74 9.93
N TYR A 265 -0.77 19.38 9.21
CA TYR A 265 -2.10 19.98 9.31
C TYR A 265 -2.66 19.90 10.73
N GLN A 266 -2.60 18.73 11.35
CA GLN A 266 -3.10 18.52 12.70
C GLN A 266 -2.34 19.37 13.71
N ALA A 267 -1.01 19.37 13.66
CA ALA A 267 -0.15 20.13 14.55
C ALA A 267 -0.38 21.64 14.41
N VAL A 268 -0.42 22.17 13.18
CA VAL A 268 -0.69 23.61 12.93
C VAL A 268 -2.07 24.03 13.49
N ARG A 269 -3.07 23.15 13.40
CA ARG A 269 -4.40 23.39 13.97
C ARG A 269 -4.40 23.35 15.50
N GLU A 270 -3.77 22.34 16.08
CA GLU A 270 -3.74 22.09 17.53
C GLU A 270 -3.05 23.25 18.27
N TYR A 271 -1.96 23.74 17.69
CA TYR A 271 -1.15 24.81 18.30
C TYR A 271 -1.55 26.22 17.85
N ASN A 272 -2.69 26.37 17.13
CA ASN A 272 -3.23 27.64 16.64
C ASN A 272 -2.26 28.44 15.75
N LEU A 273 -1.51 27.77 14.91
CA LEU A 273 -0.53 28.34 13.98
C LEU A 273 -1.08 28.53 12.56
N VAL A 274 -2.40 28.44 12.40
CA VAL A 274 -3.07 28.65 11.11
C VAL A 274 -2.82 30.08 10.63
N GLY A 275 -2.20 30.22 9.45
CA GLY A 275 -1.78 31.49 8.87
C GLY A 275 -0.38 31.95 9.29
N GLU A 276 0.27 31.29 10.26
CA GLU A 276 1.67 31.52 10.63
C GLU A 276 2.60 30.56 9.88
N VAL A 277 2.16 29.30 9.68
CA VAL A 277 2.87 28.29 8.93
C VAL A 277 2.12 27.96 7.64
N THR A 278 2.77 28.15 6.50
CA THR A 278 2.25 27.73 5.19
C THR A 278 2.61 26.28 4.91
N ILE A 279 1.62 25.40 4.74
CA ILE A 279 1.86 23.99 4.42
C ILE A 279 1.69 23.76 2.91
N ILE A 280 2.71 23.16 2.29
CA ILE A 280 2.65 22.64 0.92
C ILE A 280 2.79 21.10 1.04
N GLY A 281 1.71 20.39 0.71
CA GLY A 281 1.57 18.97 1.01
C GLY A 281 1.74 18.05 -0.20
N TYR A 282 1.52 16.79 0.07
CA TYR A 282 1.53 15.70 -0.92
C TYR A 282 0.28 14.84 -0.78
N TYR A 283 -0.22 14.33 -1.89
CA TYR A 283 -1.40 13.49 -2.06
C TYR A 283 -2.73 14.25 -1.81
N SER A 284 -3.86 13.55 -1.95
CA SER A 284 -5.20 14.16 -1.98
C SER A 284 -6.21 13.39 -1.14
N THR A 285 -5.87 13.07 0.12
CA THR A 285 -6.85 12.50 1.04
C THR A 285 -7.98 13.49 1.32
N GLU A 286 -9.12 12.99 1.76
CA GLU A 286 -10.26 13.84 2.15
C GLU A 286 -9.86 14.87 3.23
N THR A 287 -8.98 14.47 4.16
CA THR A 287 -8.43 15.34 5.20
C THR A 287 -7.65 16.49 4.58
N ILE A 288 -6.72 16.21 3.67
CA ILE A 288 -5.90 17.22 2.98
C ILE A 288 -6.77 18.15 2.14
N LEU A 289 -7.69 17.61 1.35
CA LEU A 289 -8.61 18.40 0.52
C LEU A 289 -9.49 19.32 1.37
N THR A 290 -10.02 18.80 2.47
CA THR A 290 -10.80 19.60 3.45
C THR A 290 -9.95 20.72 4.06
N ALA A 291 -8.68 20.44 4.39
CA ALA A 291 -7.77 21.43 4.95
C ALA A 291 -7.43 22.53 3.94
N ILE A 292 -7.25 22.21 2.66
CA ILE A 292 -7.08 23.18 1.58
C ILE A 292 -8.34 24.03 1.45
N ASN A 293 -9.51 23.41 1.47
CA ASN A 293 -10.78 24.16 1.40
C ASN A 293 -10.98 25.12 2.58
N LYS A 294 -10.38 24.83 3.72
CA LYS A 294 -10.38 25.70 4.91
C LYS A 294 -9.23 26.71 4.94
N ASN A 295 -8.39 26.78 3.89
CA ASN A 295 -7.17 27.60 3.81
C ASN A 295 -6.17 27.33 4.96
N ILE A 296 -6.04 26.08 5.39
CA ILE A 296 -5.04 25.66 6.39
C ILE A 296 -3.82 25.05 5.67
N ILE A 297 -4.05 24.27 4.62
CA ILE A 297 -3.02 23.86 3.67
C ILE A 297 -3.13 24.75 2.43
N GLU A 298 -2.02 25.29 1.95
CA GLU A 298 -1.97 26.18 0.79
C GLU A 298 -2.21 25.40 -0.52
N SER A 299 -1.47 24.33 -0.70
CA SER A 299 -1.58 23.45 -1.87
C SER A 299 -1.06 22.05 -1.57
N THR A 300 -1.43 21.10 -2.40
CA THR A 300 -0.91 19.74 -2.40
C THR A 300 -0.63 19.25 -3.81
N PHE A 301 0.28 18.27 -3.91
CA PHE A 301 0.61 17.59 -5.16
C PHE A 301 -0.04 16.21 -5.16
N ALA A 302 -1.07 16.03 -5.97
CA ALA A 302 -1.75 14.77 -6.17
C ALA A 302 -1.14 14.02 -7.36
N VAL A 303 -0.62 12.84 -7.10
CA VAL A 303 -0.18 11.89 -8.14
C VAL A 303 -1.40 11.14 -8.64
N ASP A 304 -1.48 10.90 -9.94
CA ASP A 304 -2.55 10.09 -10.51
C ASP A 304 -2.32 8.61 -10.22
N ASP A 305 -2.97 8.12 -9.16
CA ASP A 305 -2.90 6.73 -8.71
C ASP A 305 -3.55 5.76 -9.71
N LYS A 306 -4.52 6.23 -10.48
CA LYS A 306 -5.17 5.42 -11.53
C LYS A 306 -4.21 5.19 -12.70
N GLU A 307 -3.57 6.26 -13.21
CA GLU A 307 -2.54 6.14 -14.24
C GLU A 307 -1.39 5.22 -13.79
N MET A 308 -0.99 5.31 -12.51
CA MET A 308 0.07 4.46 -11.98
C MET A 308 -0.28 2.97 -12.06
N GLY A 309 -1.50 2.61 -11.70
CA GLY A 309 -2.00 1.24 -11.81
C GLY A 309 -2.11 0.76 -13.25
N GLU A 310 -2.71 1.57 -14.12
CA GLU A 310 -2.89 1.32 -15.55
C GLU A 310 -1.55 1.10 -16.24
N TYR A 311 -0.65 2.08 -16.14
CA TYR A 311 0.65 2.03 -16.83
C TYR A 311 1.55 0.89 -16.35
N SER A 312 1.39 0.45 -15.09
CA SER A 312 2.16 -0.67 -14.55
C SER A 312 1.78 -1.99 -15.21
N VAL A 313 0.48 -2.20 -15.45
CA VAL A 313 -0.02 -3.37 -16.16
C VAL A 313 0.32 -3.29 -17.64
N ASP A 314 0.13 -2.14 -18.27
CA ASP A 314 0.47 -1.92 -19.67
C ASP A 314 1.95 -2.25 -19.93
N ALA A 315 2.85 -1.77 -19.06
CA ALA A 315 4.28 -2.03 -19.19
C ALA A 315 4.62 -3.53 -19.08
N LEU A 316 3.97 -4.27 -18.15
CA LEU A 316 4.15 -5.74 -18.08
C LEU A 316 3.60 -6.44 -19.31
N THR A 317 2.38 -6.08 -19.72
CA THR A 317 1.72 -6.69 -20.89
C THR A 317 2.51 -6.41 -22.16
N GLU A 318 2.98 -5.16 -22.35
CA GLU A 318 3.84 -4.78 -23.49
C GLU A 318 5.13 -5.60 -23.50
N TYR A 319 5.81 -5.69 -22.34
CA TYR A 319 7.04 -6.47 -22.24
C TYR A 319 6.84 -7.96 -22.57
N LEU A 320 5.79 -8.58 -22.06
CA LEU A 320 5.50 -9.99 -22.32
C LEU A 320 5.10 -10.26 -23.78
N GLN A 321 4.54 -9.28 -24.47
CA GLN A 321 4.15 -9.41 -25.87
C GLN A 321 5.28 -9.09 -26.85
N THR A 322 6.13 -8.13 -26.52
CA THR A 322 7.11 -7.57 -27.46
C THR A 322 8.57 -7.82 -27.06
N GLY A 323 8.83 -8.19 -25.81
CA GLY A 323 10.16 -8.25 -25.21
C GLY A 323 10.73 -6.89 -24.82
N HIS A 324 9.95 -5.82 -24.96
CA HIS A 324 10.37 -4.45 -24.64
C HIS A 324 9.27 -3.71 -23.88
N ALA A 325 9.66 -2.83 -22.96
CA ALA A 325 8.80 -1.86 -22.32
C ALA A 325 9.55 -0.52 -22.25
N ASN A 326 8.82 0.56 -22.02
CA ASN A 326 9.45 1.86 -21.77
C ASN A 326 10.24 1.81 -20.47
N ASP A 327 11.49 2.29 -20.51
CA ASP A 327 12.34 2.34 -19.32
C ASP A 327 11.73 3.19 -18.20
N ILE A 328 11.12 4.33 -18.57
CA ILE A 328 10.43 5.24 -17.63
C ILE A 328 9.10 5.66 -18.23
N LYS A 329 8.01 5.43 -17.50
CA LYS A 329 6.68 5.94 -17.80
C LYS A 329 6.27 6.93 -16.72
N GLY A 330 6.20 8.21 -17.10
CA GLY A 330 5.78 9.28 -16.20
C GLY A 330 4.28 9.22 -15.90
N VAL A 331 3.93 9.45 -14.63
CA VAL A 331 2.56 9.62 -14.14
C VAL A 331 2.30 11.11 -13.92
N ASP A 332 1.09 11.56 -14.23
CA ASP A 332 0.72 12.97 -14.10
C ASP A 332 0.61 13.41 -12.64
N ILE A 333 0.96 14.68 -12.41
CA ILE A 333 0.86 15.33 -11.11
C ILE A 333 -0.04 16.55 -11.25
N THR A 334 -1.08 16.59 -10.44
CA THR A 334 -1.99 17.72 -10.36
C THR A 334 -1.71 18.54 -9.09
N ILE A 335 -1.62 19.87 -9.24
CA ILE A 335 -1.55 20.79 -8.09
C ILE A 335 -2.96 21.14 -7.69
N ILE A 336 -3.32 20.78 -6.46
CA ILE A 336 -4.62 21.10 -5.87
C ILE A 336 -4.41 22.23 -4.84
N ASN A 337 -5.17 23.30 -4.99
CA ASN A 337 -5.17 24.45 -4.12
C ASN A 337 -6.58 25.00 -3.95
N LYS A 338 -6.74 26.13 -3.22
CA LYS A 338 -8.05 26.73 -2.98
C LYS A 338 -8.88 26.99 -4.23
N ALA A 339 -8.24 27.28 -5.37
CA ALA A 339 -8.96 27.64 -6.60
C ALA A 339 -9.65 26.45 -7.27
N ASN A 340 -9.12 25.23 -7.10
CA ASN A 340 -9.61 24.03 -7.77
C ASN A 340 -10.05 22.89 -6.83
N VAL A 341 -9.80 22.98 -5.53
CA VAL A 341 -10.12 21.91 -4.56
C VAL A 341 -11.59 21.49 -4.56
N ALA A 342 -12.51 22.41 -4.89
CA ALA A 342 -13.93 22.12 -4.94
C ALA A 342 -14.29 20.99 -5.94
N ALA A 343 -13.51 20.82 -7.00
CA ALA A 343 -13.71 19.74 -7.98
C ALA A 343 -13.34 18.35 -7.43
N TYR A 344 -12.55 18.29 -6.36
CA TYR A 344 -12.08 17.05 -5.74
C TYR A 344 -12.85 16.69 -4.46
N LEU A 345 -13.66 17.62 -3.93
CA LEU A 345 -14.48 17.43 -2.72
C LEU A 345 -15.90 16.94 -3.03
N VAL A 346 -16.29 16.84 -4.29
CA VAL A 346 -17.62 16.34 -4.66
C VAL A 346 -17.67 14.86 -4.33
N PRO A 347 -18.59 14.41 -3.44
CA PRO A 347 -18.81 12.99 -3.26
C PRO A 347 -19.14 12.38 -4.62
N GLU A 348 -18.54 11.27 -4.98
CA GLU A 348 -19.07 10.44 -6.06
C GLU A 348 -20.52 10.16 -5.69
N GLU A 349 -21.47 10.75 -6.44
CA GLU A 349 -22.87 10.38 -6.34
C GLU A 349 -22.91 8.87 -6.57
N THR A 350 -23.21 8.15 -5.51
CA THR A 350 -23.48 6.73 -5.56
C THR A 350 -24.57 6.56 -6.60
N THR A 351 -24.20 6.15 -7.79
CA THR A 351 -25.14 5.69 -8.80
C THR A 351 -25.76 4.43 -8.23
N GLN A 352 -26.80 4.61 -7.42
CA GLN A 352 -27.71 3.52 -7.09
C GLN A 352 -28.41 3.22 -8.42
N ALA A 353 -27.90 2.18 -9.09
CA ALA A 353 -28.64 1.54 -10.16
C ALA A 353 -29.94 0.96 -9.55
N GLU A 354 -31.09 1.48 -10.00
CA GLU A 354 -32.39 0.86 -9.87
C GLU A 354 -32.42 -0.53 -10.56
#